data_2499bdc50f0a04b2b0084ce969813571
#
_entry.id   2499bdc50f0a04b2b0084ce969813571
#
_cell.length_a   1.000
_cell.length_b   1.000
_cell.length_c   1.000
_cell.angle_alpha   90.00
_cell.angle_beta   90.00
_cell.angle_gamma   90.00
#
_symmetry.space_group_name_H-M   'P 1'
#
loop_
_entity.id
_entity.type
_entity.pdbx_description
1 polymer ?
#
loop_
_entity_poly.entity_id
_entity_poly.type
_entity_poly.pdbx_seq_one_letter_code
_entity_poly.pdbx_strand_id
1 'polypeptide(L)'
;MRKTKIICTIGPACDNEVTLTKMCLAGMNVARLNFSHGTHEEHIEKIKLVKRVRENLELPIAIMLDTKGPEYRIRTFKNGKIHLNDGDTFIFTPDEVEGDETRVSVSYKNLHNELVVGDRILLNNGLVTFEVVKVEGTSIVTKVISGGDLSNRKSMSFPGKVLKQDFLSEQDKADLLFGIEHDVEFVAASFVSCEDDIRAMREFLDANGGKSIDIIAKIENRAGVDNIEEICKVADGIMVARGDLGVEIPFVEVPTIQKYLIKKCRLLGKRVITATEMLESMINNPRPTRAEISDVANAVYDGSSAVMLSGETAAGKYPVESVKSMSEIAEFTERGIDYKQFFLSTEFRIRNNIDAVSHATCAMAVDTNAKCIVVASMSGQTARMVSRFRCPVDIIGMTISEKAWRKLNLSWGVTPILSEEFNSVEVLFYRELCEAKRVKKLMPGDNVVLTGGLINGQPGNTNMIKLETVK
;
A
#
# COMPACT_ATOMS: atom_id res chain seq x y z
N MET A 1 -11.98 1.60 -18.78
CA MET A 1 -11.33 0.63 -17.84
C MET A 1 -10.65 1.44 -16.76
N ARG A 2 -10.91 1.13 -15.51
CA ARG A 2 -10.32 1.83 -14.36
C ARG A 2 -8.78 1.63 -14.30
N LYS A 3 -8.05 2.71 -14.12
CA LYS A 3 -6.58 2.72 -14.05
C LYS A 3 -6.07 2.59 -12.60
N THR A 4 -6.71 3.27 -11.64
CA THR A 4 -6.43 3.18 -10.19
C THR A 4 -6.83 1.82 -9.65
N LYS A 5 -5.98 1.18 -8.88
CA LYS A 5 -6.19 -0.17 -8.33
C LYS A 5 -6.92 -0.11 -6.99
N ILE A 6 -7.53 -1.23 -6.58
CA ILE A 6 -8.24 -1.33 -5.29
C ILE A 6 -7.63 -2.47 -4.48
N ILE A 7 -7.27 -2.16 -3.24
CA ILE A 7 -6.85 -3.11 -2.22
C ILE A 7 -8.00 -3.28 -1.24
N CYS A 8 -8.32 -4.53 -0.89
CA CYS A 8 -9.36 -4.83 0.08
C CYS A 8 -8.78 -5.67 1.22
N THR A 9 -9.06 -5.27 2.45
CA THR A 9 -8.71 -6.08 3.62
C THR A 9 -9.67 -7.24 3.76
N ILE A 10 -9.13 -8.45 3.91
CA ILE A 10 -9.89 -9.67 4.07
C ILE A 10 -10.10 -9.93 5.57
N GLY A 11 -11.36 -10.04 5.95
CA GLY A 11 -11.78 -10.30 7.32
C GLY A 11 -13.13 -10.99 7.38
N PRO A 12 -13.75 -11.11 8.58
CA PRO A 12 -14.96 -11.90 8.80
C PRO A 12 -16.14 -11.57 7.87
N ALA A 13 -16.22 -10.33 7.35
CA ALA A 13 -17.30 -9.93 6.46
C ALA A 13 -17.18 -10.53 5.03
N CYS A 14 -15.98 -10.97 4.64
CA CYS A 14 -15.69 -11.43 3.28
C CYS A 14 -14.84 -12.71 3.21
N ASP A 15 -14.71 -13.46 4.29
CA ASP A 15 -13.95 -14.72 4.37
C ASP A 15 -14.72 -15.94 3.83
N ASN A 16 -15.60 -15.73 2.87
CA ASN A 16 -16.32 -16.78 2.17
C ASN A 16 -16.23 -16.60 0.64
N GLU A 17 -16.33 -17.73 -0.08
CA GLU A 17 -16.09 -17.78 -1.53
C GLU A 17 -17.06 -16.90 -2.33
N VAL A 18 -18.34 -16.87 -1.95
CA VAL A 18 -19.37 -16.10 -2.67
C VAL A 18 -19.11 -14.60 -2.57
N THR A 19 -18.85 -14.09 -1.37
CA THR A 19 -18.58 -12.66 -1.15
C THR A 19 -17.26 -12.26 -1.79
N LEU A 20 -16.21 -13.05 -1.61
CA LEU A 20 -14.88 -12.75 -2.17
C LEU A 20 -14.91 -12.75 -3.71
N THR A 21 -15.60 -13.72 -4.34
CA THR A 21 -15.82 -13.75 -5.80
C THR A 21 -16.50 -12.47 -6.27
N LYS A 22 -17.58 -12.03 -5.59
CA LYS A 22 -18.25 -10.77 -5.94
C LYS A 22 -17.35 -9.55 -5.77
N MET A 23 -16.49 -9.50 -4.75
CA MET A 23 -15.52 -8.41 -4.58
C MET A 23 -14.48 -8.39 -5.70
N CYS A 24 -13.95 -9.55 -6.11
CA CYS A 24 -13.06 -9.66 -7.26
C CYS A 24 -13.71 -9.10 -8.53
N LEU A 25 -14.95 -9.52 -8.82
CA LEU A 25 -15.71 -9.05 -9.98
C LEU A 25 -16.11 -7.57 -9.89
N ALA A 26 -16.30 -7.03 -8.68
CA ALA A 26 -16.55 -5.60 -8.44
C ALA A 26 -15.29 -4.74 -8.63
N GLY A 27 -14.10 -5.34 -8.69
CA GLY A 27 -12.87 -4.65 -9.05
C GLY A 27 -11.73 -4.71 -8.04
N MET A 28 -11.77 -5.61 -7.06
CA MET A 28 -10.63 -5.85 -6.17
C MET A 28 -9.41 -6.32 -6.97
N ASN A 29 -8.25 -5.76 -6.70
CA ASN A 29 -6.98 -6.09 -7.33
C ASN A 29 -6.01 -6.81 -6.37
N VAL A 30 -6.04 -6.46 -5.08
CA VAL A 30 -5.15 -7.01 -4.06
C VAL A 30 -5.95 -7.34 -2.80
N ALA A 31 -5.73 -8.53 -2.27
CA ALA A 31 -6.24 -8.98 -0.98
C ALA A 31 -5.20 -8.67 0.11
N ARG A 32 -5.53 -7.77 1.05
CA ARG A 32 -4.68 -7.44 2.19
C ARG A 32 -5.05 -8.28 3.39
N LEU A 33 -4.05 -8.87 4.02
CA LEU A 33 -4.15 -9.61 5.29
C LEU A 33 -3.44 -8.79 6.38
N ASN A 34 -4.20 -8.36 7.39
CA ASN A 34 -3.67 -7.55 8.49
C ASN A 34 -3.19 -8.44 9.64
N PHE A 35 -1.88 -8.60 9.79
CA PHE A 35 -1.25 -9.42 10.83
C PHE A 35 -1.19 -8.78 12.22
N SER A 36 -1.72 -7.56 12.38
CA SER A 36 -2.02 -7.00 13.70
C SER A 36 -3.18 -7.74 14.40
N HIS A 37 -3.95 -8.55 13.65
CA HIS A 37 -5.12 -9.28 14.11
C HIS A 37 -5.13 -10.71 13.55
N GLY A 38 -5.66 -11.64 14.34
CA GLY A 38 -5.80 -13.03 13.95
C GLY A 38 -4.53 -13.87 14.22
N THR A 39 -4.63 -15.14 13.92
CA THR A 39 -3.55 -16.13 14.03
C THR A 39 -3.07 -16.58 12.66
N HIS A 40 -1.90 -17.24 12.60
CA HIS A 40 -1.40 -17.82 11.35
C HIS A 40 -2.39 -18.82 10.75
N GLU A 41 -3.07 -19.62 11.57
CA GLU A 41 -4.10 -20.59 11.12
C GLU A 41 -5.28 -19.90 10.43
N GLU A 42 -5.76 -18.78 10.99
CA GLU A 42 -6.82 -17.99 10.37
C GLU A 42 -6.35 -17.36 9.05
N HIS A 43 -5.10 -16.89 8.99
CA HIS A 43 -4.53 -16.33 7.77
C HIS A 43 -4.30 -17.39 6.69
N ILE A 44 -3.92 -18.63 7.04
CA ILE A 44 -3.82 -19.74 6.07
C ILE A 44 -5.15 -19.97 5.36
N GLU A 45 -6.26 -20.03 6.10
CA GLU A 45 -7.57 -20.26 5.49
C GLU A 45 -7.99 -19.11 4.53
N LYS A 46 -7.71 -17.85 4.92
CA LYS A 46 -7.93 -16.69 4.04
C LYS A 46 -7.05 -16.76 2.78
N ILE A 47 -5.77 -17.12 2.90
CA ILE A 47 -4.87 -17.27 1.73
C ILE A 47 -5.37 -18.38 0.81
N LYS A 48 -5.74 -19.54 1.34
CA LYS A 48 -6.31 -20.65 0.55
C LYS A 48 -7.57 -20.21 -0.20
N LEU A 49 -8.44 -19.46 0.47
CA LEU A 49 -9.66 -18.93 -0.13
C LEU A 49 -9.35 -17.97 -1.28
N VAL A 50 -8.44 -16.99 -1.07
CA VAL A 50 -8.03 -16.04 -2.11
C VAL A 50 -7.41 -16.77 -3.30
N LYS A 51 -6.52 -17.74 -3.06
CA LYS A 51 -5.88 -18.54 -4.12
C LYS A 51 -6.92 -19.32 -4.94
N ARG A 52 -7.86 -20.01 -4.29
CA ARG A 52 -8.94 -20.74 -4.97
C ARG A 52 -9.83 -19.82 -5.82
N VAL A 53 -10.25 -18.68 -5.25
CA VAL A 53 -11.12 -17.72 -5.98
C VAL A 53 -10.40 -17.11 -7.18
N ARG A 54 -9.13 -16.71 -7.05
CA ARG A 54 -8.38 -16.14 -8.18
C ARG A 54 -8.12 -17.15 -9.30
N GLU A 55 -7.89 -18.41 -8.94
CA GLU A 55 -7.73 -19.50 -9.91
C GLU A 55 -9.04 -19.76 -10.66
N ASN A 56 -10.18 -19.88 -9.95
CA ASN A 56 -11.50 -20.07 -10.55
C ASN A 56 -11.91 -18.92 -11.49
N LEU A 57 -11.48 -17.69 -11.21
CA LEU A 57 -11.78 -16.50 -12.00
C LEU A 57 -10.73 -16.17 -13.06
N GLU A 58 -9.58 -16.87 -13.06
CA GLU A 58 -8.42 -16.56 -13.90
C GLU A 58 -7.97 -15.09 -13.75
N LEU A 59 -8.03 -14.56 -12.51
CA LEU A 59 -7.68 -13.18 -12.21
C LEU A 59 -6.36 -13.07 -11.42
N PRO A 60 -5.50 -12.06 -11.72
CA PRO A 60 -4.22 -11.85 -11.05
C PRO A 60 -4.37 -11.19 -9.67
N ILE A 61 -5.24 -11.70 -8.82
CA ILE A 61 -5.41 -11.14 -7.48
C ILE A 61 -4.14 -11.39 -6.66
N ALA A 62 -3.46 -10.34 -6.27
CA ALA A 62 -2.27 -10.42 -5.44
C ALA A 62 -2.63 -10.49 -3.95
N ILE A 63 -1.72 -11.03 -3.14
CA ILE A 63 -1.85 -11.09 -1.68
C ILE A 63 -0.80 -10.15 -1.07
N MET A 64 -1.25 -9.30 -0.15
CA MET A 64 -0.41 -8.39 0.62
C MET A 64 -0.49 -8.75 2.11
N LEU A 65 0.66 -9.10 2.70
CA LEU A 65 0.83 -9.26 4.13
C LEU A 65 1.15 -7.89 4.73
N ASP A 66 0.35 -7.41 5.66
CA ASP A 66 0.56 -6.15 6.36
C ASP A 66 1.05 -6.45 7.77
N THR A 67 2.32 -6.11 8.06
CA THR A 67 2.99 -6.44 9.33
C THR A 67 2.44 -5.60 10.47
N LYS A 68 2.61 -6.11 11.69
CA LYS A 68 2.27 -5.34 12.88
C LYS A 68 3.22 -4.18 13.12
N GLY A 69 4.52 -4.41 12.87
CA GLY A 69 5.59 -3.45 13.12
C GLY A 69 5.87 -3.16 14.59
N PRO A 70 6.76 -2.21 14.87
CA PRO A 70 7.16 -1.84 16.22
C PRO A 70 6.05 -1.04 16.92
N GLU A 71 5.07 -1.73 17.48
CA GLU A 71 3.94 -1.12 18.16
C GLU A 71 4.19 -1.03 19.67
N TYR A 72 3.96 0.15 20.21
CA TYR A 72 4.03 0.43 21.65
C TYR A 72 2.63 0.40 22.26
N ARG A 73 2.47 -0.30 23.39
CA ARG A 73 1.17 -0.45 24.06
C ARG A 73 1.28 -0.30 25.57
N ILE A 74 0.24 0.22 26.18
CA ILE A 74 0.01 0.04 27.61
C ILE A 74 -0.43 -1.41 27.87
N ARG A 75 -0.22 -1.90 29.10
CA ARG A 75 -0.69 -3.20 29.55
C ARG A 75 -2.13 -3.13 30.03
N THR A 76 -2.49 -3.86 31.07
CA THR A 76 -3.87 -4.05 31.54
C THR A 76 -4.15 -3.25 32.80
N PHE A 77 -5.38 -2.82 32.95
CA PHE A 77 -5.94 -2.20 34.14
C PHE A 77 -6.70 -3.22 34.96
N LYS A 78 -6.70 -3.08 36.28
CA LYS A 78 -7.39 -3.94 37.25
C LYS A 78 -8.86 -4.15 36.90
N ASN A 79 -9.55 -3.09 36.48
CA ASN A 79 -10.99 -3.11 36.16
C ASN A 79 -11.24 -3.15 34.63
N GLY A 80 -10.20 -3.44 33.81
CA GLY A 80 -10.30 -3.48 32.34
C GLY A 80 -10.34 -2.11 31.68
N LYS A 81 -10.75 -1.07 32.39
CA LYS A 81 -10.77 0.33 31.92
C LYS A 81 -10.67 1.29 33.10
N ILE A 82 -10.21 2.50 32.83
CA ILE A 82 -10.16 3.63 33.76
C ILE A 82 -10.71 4.88 33.06
N HIS A 83 -11.01 5.90 33.86
CA HIS A 83 -11.31 7.25 33.39
C HIS A 83 -10.30 8.24 33.97
N LEU A 84 -9.75 9.12 33.13
CA LEU A 84 -8.80 10.15 33.51
C LEU A 84 -9.38 11.52 33.20
N ASN A 85 -9.17 12.49 34.12
CA ASN A 85 -9.58 13.87 33.92
C ASN A 85 -8.40 14.74 33.48
N ASP A 86 -8.70 15.85 32.81
CA ASP A 86 -7.72 16.86 32.48
C ASP A 86 -7.01 17.37 33.75
N GLY A 87 -5.69 17.43 33.71
CA GLY A 87 -4.85 17.85 34.79
C GLY A 87 -4.42 16.77 35.77
N ASP A 88 -4.96 15.54 35.68
CA ASP A 88 -4.53 14.43 36.51
C ASP A 88 -3.05 14.11 36.29
N THR A 89 -2.40 13.56 37.32
CA THR A 89 -1.05 13.01 37.21
C THR A 89 -1.15 11.53 36.92
N PHE A 90 -0.43 11.06 35.88
CA PHE A 90 -0.43 9.66 35.47
C PHE A 90 0.99 9.17 35.21
N ILE A 91 1.30 7.91 35.56
CA ILE A 91 2.64 7.35 35.49
C ILE A 91 2.68 6.17 34.54
N PHE A 92 3.60 6.23 33.57
CA PHE A 92 3.97 5.07 32.74
C PHE A 92 5.23 4.42 33.30
N THR A 93 5.22 3.09 33.48
CA THR A 93 6.36 2.35 34.07
C THR A 93 6.65 1.06 33.27
N PRO A 94 7.93 0.65 33.13
CA PRO A 94 8.29 -0.64 32.55
C PRO A 94 8.05 -1.80 33.55
N ASP A 95 7.82 -1.50 34.84
CA ASP A 95 7.56 -2.51 35.85
C ASP A 95 6.20 -3.17 35.59
N GLU A 96 6.12 -4.47 35.83
CA GLU A 96 4.87 -5.21 35.70
C GLU A 96 3.95 -4.88 36.86
N VAL A 97 3.02 -3.96 36.64
CA VAL A 97 1.99 -3.57 37.61
C VAL A 97 0.62 -3.75 36.98
N GLU A 98 -0.34 -4.13 37.79
CA GLU A 98 -1.74 -4.03 37.43
C GLU A 98 -2.14 -2.55 37.47
N GLY A 99 -2.50 -1.96 36.31
CA GLY A 99 -2.76 -0.53 36.16
C GLY A 99 -4.03 -0.07 36.89
N ASP A 100 -4.05 1.19 37.28
CA ASP A 100 -5.16 1.89 37.90
C ASP A 100 -5.23 3.34 37.37
N GLU A 101 -5.99 4.21 38.02
CA GLU A 101 -6.15 5.63 37.70
C GLU A 101 -4.87 6.46 37.88
N THR A 102 -3.80 5.86 38.45
CA THR A 102 -2.55 6.58 38.75
C THR A 102 -1.37 6.12 37.91
N ARG A 103 -1.39 4.88 37.43
CA ARG A 103 -0.26 4.29 36.68
C ARG A 103 -0.64 3.10 35.82
N VAL A 104 0.21 2.80 34.84
CA VAL A 104 0.10 1.59 34.01
C VAL A 104 1.48 1.13 33.51
N SER A 105 1.64 -0.18 33.33
CA SER A 105 2.81 -0.77 32.68
C SER A 105 2.80 -0.51 31.17
N VAL A 106 4.00 -0.38 30.59
CA VAL A 106 4.20 -0.21 29.14
C VAL A 106 4.92 -1.41 28.54
N SER A 107 4.71 -1.67 27.23
CA SER A 107 5.35 -2.76 26.50
C SER A 107 6.85 -2.53 26.28
N TYR A 108 7.23 -1.28 26.01
CA TYR A 108 8.62 -0.90 25.71
C TYR A 108 9.34 -0.48 26.98
N LYS A 109 10.25 -1.35 27.45
CA LYS A 109 10.92 -1.20 28.75
C LYS A 109 11.90 -0.02 28.80
N ASN A 110 12.46 0.41 27.65
CA ASN A 110 13.45 1.47 27.59
C ASN A 110 12.84 2.86 27.36
N LEU A 111 11.51 3.00 27.40
CA LEU A 111 10.81 4.25 27.09
C LEU A 111 11.32 5.46 27.92
N HIS A 112 11.68 5.24 29.16
CA HIS A 112 12.20 6.24 30.10
C HIS A 112 13.55 6.84 29.67
N ASN A 113 14.33 6.14 28.81
CA ASN A 113 15.61 6.63 28.31
C ASN A 113 15.45 7.52 27.06
N GLU A 114 14.27 7.57 26.48
CA GLU A 114 14.03 8.21 25.18
C GLU A 114 13.11 9.41 25.26
N LEU A 115 12.27 9.48 26.28
CA LEU A 115 11.38 10.61 26.52
C LEU A 115 12.02 11.63 27.46
N VAL A 116 11.73 12.90 27.15
CA VAL A 116 12.18 14.05 27.95
C VAL A 116 10.97 14.91 28.35
N VAL A 117 11.18 15.80 29.34
CA VAL A 117 10.15 16.75 29.78
C VAL A 117 9.64 17.57 28.60
N GLY A 118 8.33 17.68 28.47
CA GLY A 118 7.62 18.35 27.37
C GLY A 118 7.24 17.44 26.20
N ASP A 119 7.73 16.21 26.16
CA ASP A 119 7.27 15.24 25.15
C ASP A 119 5.82 14.84 25.37
N ARG A 120 5.12 14.51 24.30
CA ARG A 120 3.73 14.07 24.36
C ARG A 120 3.62 12.56 24.18
N ILE A 121 2.68 11.97 24.91
CA ILE A 121 2.25 10.58 24.76
C ILE A 121 0.78 10.60 24.40
N LEU A 122 0.42 9.96 23.31
CA LEU A 122 -0.95 9.83 22.83
C LEU A 122 -1.45 8.39 23.02
N LEU A 123 -2.66 8.23 23.51
CA LEU A 123 -3.34 6.96 23.66
C LEU A 123 -4.72 7.00 23.01
N ASN A 124 -5.26 5.82 22.72
CA ASN A 124 -6.61 5.67 22.17
C ASN A 124 -6.82 6.55 20.91
N ASN A 125 -5.92 6.43 19.91
CA ASN A 125 -5.91 7.21 18.66
C ASN A 125 -5.85 8.73 18.89
N GLY A 126 -5.09 9.14 19.90
CA GLY A 126 -4.89 10.56 20.22
C GLY A 126 -6.01 11.21 21.05
N LEU A 127 -7.06 10.45 21.41
CA LEU A 127 -8.16 10.97 22.23
C LEU A 127 -7.75 11.28 23.67
N VAL A 128 -6.77 10.52 24.21
CA VAL A 128 -6.20 10.76 25.55
C VAL A 128 -4.76 11.18 25.40
N THR A 129 -4.43 12.39 25.85
CA THR A 129 -3.13 13.03 25.62
C THR A 129 -2.45 13.33 26.94
N PHE A 130 -1.15 13.02 27.00
CA PHE A 130 -0.30 13.27 28.15
C PHE A 130 0.91 14.11 27.75
N GLU A 131 1.42 14.89 28.70
CA GLU A 131 2.69 15.59 28.59
C GLU A 131 3.66 15.11 29.68
N VAL A 132 4.86 14.78 29.31
CA VAL A 132 5.91 14.34 30.25
C VAL A 132 6.33 15.51 31.12
N VAL A 133 6.15 15.38 32.43
CA VAL A 133 6.52 16.38 33.43
C VAL A 133 7.89 16.06 34.04
N LYS A 134 8.17 14.74 34.23
CA LYS A 134 9.38 14.28 34.89
C LYS A 134 9.66 12.81 34.52
N VAL A 135 10.95 12.47 34.50
CA VAL A 135 11.39 11.06 34.45
C VAL A 135 12.08 10.77 35.78
N GLU A 136 11.56 9.80 36.55
CA GLU A 136 12.06 9.40 37.86
C GLU A 136 12.49 7.92 37.82
N GLY A 137 13.79 7.67 37.76
CA GLY A 137 14.31 6.30 37.58
C GLY A 137 13.79 5.73 36.25
N THR A 138 13.01 4.66 36.30
CA THR A 138 12.38 4.03 35.13
C THR A 138 10.95 4.52 34.87
N SER A 139 10.39 5.36 35.75
CA SER A 139 9.01 5.84 35.67
C SER A 139 8.92 7.18 34.95
N ILE A 140 7.92 7.32 34.08
CA ILE A 140 7.64 8.55 33.34
C ILE A 140 6.39 9.16 33.95
N VAL A 141 6.58 10.27 34.67
CA VAL A 141 5.51 11.04 35.30
C VAL A 141 4.96 12.02 34.28
N THR A 142 3.65 11.97 34.05
CA THR A 142 2.97 12.79 33.06
C THR A 142 1.81 13.56 33.68
N LYS A 143 1.41 14.63 33.00
CA LYS A 143 0.15 15.34 33.24
C LYS A 143 -0.81 15.00 32.10
N VAL A 144 -2.06 14.69 32.45
CA VAL A 144 -3.13 14.50 31.47
C VAL A 144 -3.50 15.87 30.89
N ILE A 145 -3.35 16.03 29.58
CA ILE A 145 -3.71 17.25 28.84
C ILE A 145 -5.15 17.17 28.34
N SER A 146 -5.52 16.00 27.79
CA SER A 146 -6.90 15.67 27.41
C SER A 146 -7.23 14.31 28.00
N GLY A 147 -8.18 14.27 28.89
CA GLY A 147 -8.62 13.06 29.57
C GLY A 147 -9.64 12.28 28.77
N GLY A 148 -10.12 11.19 29.37
CA GLY A 148 -11.12 10.31 28.77
C GLY A 148 -11.03 8.87 29.25
N ASP A 149 -11.82 8.00 28.62
CA ASP A 149 -11.84 6.58 28.92
C ASP A 149 -10.66 5.87 28.27
N LEU A 150 -9.94 5.08 29.05
CA LEU A 150 -8.78 4.31 28.62
C LEU A 150 -8.96 2.84 29.00
N SER A 151 -8.95 1.96 28.00
CA SER A 151 -9.07 0.51 28.19
C SER A 151 -7.72 -0.21 28.04
N ASN A 152 -7.71 -1.51 28.32
CA ASN A 152 -6.52 -2.35 28.22
C ASN A 152 -5.84 -2.34 26.85
N ARG A 153 -4.53 -2.46 26.86
CA ARG A 153 -3.69 -2.72 25.67
C ARG A 153 -3.80 -1.69 24.55
N LYS A 154 -4.15 -0.44 24.87
CA LYS A 154 -4.19 0.64 23.89
C LYS A 154 -2.80 0.96 23.35
N SER A 155 -2.73 1.26 22.07
CA SER A 155 -1.51 1.71 21.39
C SER A 155 -1.08 3.08 21.93
N MET A 156 0.23 3.27 21.98
CA MET A 156 0.89 4.50 22.37
C MET A 156 1.57 5.12 21.16
N SER A 157 1.44 6.42 20.99
CA SER A 157 2.11 7.21 19.97
C SER A 157 2.92 8.33 20.62
N PHE A 158 4.03 8.69 19.99
CA PHE A 158 5.00 9.65 20.51
C PHE A 158 5.30 10.70 19.44
N PRO A 159 4.43 11.69 19.22
CA PRO A 159 4.56 12.64 18.12
C PRO A 159 5.93 13.30 18.04
N GLY A 160 6.56 13.20 16.86
CA GLY A 160 7.88 13.77 16.62
C GLY A 160 9.06 12.99 17.18
N LYS A 161 8.83 11.79 17.73
CA LYS A 161 9.90 10.89 18.24
C LYS A 161 10.03 9.63 17.40
N VAL A 162 11.25 9.21 17.19
CA VAL A 162 11.58 7.88 16.68
C VAL A 162 12.30 7.16 17.81
N LEU A 163 11.65 6.12 18.35
CA LEU A 163 12.22 5.35 19.45
C LEU A 163 13.21 4.31 18.92
N LYS A 164 14.28 4.07 19.69
CA LYS A 164 15.37 3.14 19.33
C LYS A 164 14.98 1.69 19.64
N GLN A 165 14.14 1.13 18.82
CA GLN A 165 13.75 -0.28 18.87
C GLN A 165 14.12 -0.95 17.56
N ASP A 166 14.44 -2.24 17.60
CA ASP A 166 14.63 -3.03 16.38
C ASP A 166 13.36 -2.97 15.53
N PHE A 167 13.53 -2.64 14.26
CA PHE A 167 12.41 -2.49 13.33
C PHE A 167 11.61 -3.80 13.18
N LEU A 168 12.30 -4.95 13.09
CA LEU A 168 11.68 -6.27 13.00
C LEU A 168 11.61 -6.94 14.37
N SER A 169 10.42 -7.04 14.94
CA SER A 169 10.17 -7.87 16.11
C SER A 169 10.26 -9.37 15.76
N GLU A 170 10.39 -10.24 16.75
CA GLU A 170 10.36 -11.69 16.52
C GLU A 170 9.02 -12.16 15.92
N GLN A 171 7.92 -11.46 16.25
CA GLN A 171 6.62 -11.73 15.63
C GLN A 171 6.63 -11.33 14.15
N ASP A 172 7.16 -10.13 13.80
CA ASP A 172 7.25 -9.71 12.41
C ASP A 172 8.12 -10.67 11.58
N LYS A 173 9.23 -11.17 12.15
CA LYS A 173 10.06 -12.19 11.52
C LYS A 173 9.29 -13.49 11.27
N ALA A 174 8.50 -13.96 12.25
CA ALA A 174 7.65 -15.12 12.07
C ALA A 174 6.58 -14.91 11.00
N ASP A 175 5.96 -13.72 10.96
CA ASP A 175 4.96 -13.34 9.95
C ASP A 175 5.57 -13.25 8.56
N LEU A 176 6.80 -12.74 8.43
CA LEU A 176 7.54 -12.71 7.16
C LEU A 176 7.88 -14.10 6.65
N LEU A 177 8.33 -15.01 7.51
CA LEU A 177 8.57 -16.43 7.16
C LEU A 177 7.27 -17.07 6.67
N PHE A 178 6.17 -16.84 7.37
CA PHE A 178 4.84 -17.28 6.94
C PHE A 178 4.48 -16.72 5.55
N GLY A 179 4.72 -15.44 5.29
CA GLY A 179 4.48 -14.82 4.00
C GLY A 179 5.29 -15.45 2.86
N ILE A 180 6.55 -15.81 3.14
CA ILE A 180 7.45 -16.50 2.19
C ILE A 180 6.90 -17.91 1.88
N GLU A 181 6.55 -18.70 2.92
CA GLU A 181 6.01 -20.04 2.77
C GLU A 181 4.72 -20.06 1.93
N HIS A 182 3.89 -19.04 2.10
CA HIS A 182 2.61 -18.95 1.41
C HIS A 182 2.64 -18.13 0.11
N ASP A 183 3.83 -17.77 -0.40
CA ASP A 183 4.07 -17.10 -1.68
C ASP A 183 3.24 -15.81 -1.85
N VAL A 184 3.27 -14.91 -0.86
CA VAL A 184 2.64 -13.59 -0.97
C VAL A 184 3.40 -12.70 -1.95
N GLU A 185 2.70 -11.79 -2.62
CA GLU A 185 3.29 -10.87 -3.58
C GLU A 185 3.89 -9.63 -2.94
N PHE A 186 3.29 -9.16 -1.84
CA PHE A 186 3.67 -7.92 -1.17
C PHE A 186 3.75 -8.09 0.34
N VAL A 187 4.67 -7.35 0.94
CA VAL A 187 4.68 -7.05 2.38
C VAL A 187 4.50 -5.55 2.55
N ALA A 188 3.51 -5.13 3.32
CA ALA A 188 3.35 -3.76 3.78
C ALA A 188 4.02 -3.62 5.15
N ALA A 189 5.10 -2.85 5.20
CA ALA A 189 5.95 -2.67 6.37
C ALA A 189 5.44 -1.52 7.22
N SER A 190 4.94 -1.79 8.43
CA SER A 190 4.36 -0.78 9.32
C SER A 190 5.42 0.08 10.01
N PHE A 191 5.09 1.35 10.25
CA PHE A 191 5.90 2.33 10.98
C PHE A 191 7.30 2.60 10.43
N VAL A 192 7.47 2.56 9.12
CA VAL A 192 8.75 2.87 8.48
C VAL A 192 9.13 4.32 8.73
N SER A 193 10.33 4.53 9.25
CA SER A 193 10.87 5.85 9.60
C SER A 193 12.08 6.26 8.75
N CYS A 194 12.84 5.28 8.23
CA CYS A 194 14.04 5.52 7.43
C CYS A 194 14.30 4.37 6.43
N GLU A 195 15.34 4.53 5.59
CA GLU A 195 15.71 3.51 4.61
C GLU A 195 16.25 2.23 5.26
N ASP A 196 16.90 2.34 6.44
CA ASP A 196 17.48 1.18 7.13
C ASP A 196 16.41 0.20 7.60
N ASP A 197 15.20 0.68 7.93
CA ASP A 197 14.06 -0.17 8.26
C ASP A 197 13.70 -1.10 7.07
N ILE A 198 13.70 -0.53 5.87
CA ILE A 198 13.41 -1.29 4.64
C ILE A 198 14.58 -2.21 4.27
N ARG A 199 15.83 -1.78 4.49
CA ARG A 199 17.01 -2.61 4.27
C ARG A 199 17.01 -3.83 5.19
N ALA A 200 16.73 -3.64 6.48
CA ALA A 200 16.64 -4.73 7.45
C ALA A 200 15.57 -5.77 7.04
N MET A 201 14.38 -5.31 6.60
CA MET A 201 13.33 -6.20 6.09
C MET A 201 13.77 -6.91 4.81
N ARG A 202 14.41 -6.20 3.86
CA ARG A 202 14.89 -6.78 2.60
C ARG A 202 15.95 -7.85 2.87
N GLU A 203 16.92 -7.58 3.73
CA GLU A 203 17.96 -8.54 4.10
C GLU A 203 17.34 -9.79 4.73
N PHE A 204 16.37 -9.63 5.63
CA PHE A 204 15.67 -10.76 6.22
C PHE A 204 14.92 -11.59 5.17
N LEU A 205 14.15 -10.95 4.30
CA LEU A 205 13.42 -11.63 3.21
C LEU A 205 14.39 -12.36 2.25
N ASP A 206 15.46 -11.71 1.85
CA ASP A 206 16.43 -12.27 0.88
C ASP A 206 17.15 -13.49 1.47
N ALA A 207 17.51 -13.44 2.75
CA ALA A 207 18.15 -14.54 3.48
C ALA A 207 17.25 -15.76 3.64
N ASN A 208 15.93 -15.58 3.60
CA ASN A 208 14.93 -16.65 3.84
C ASN A 208 14.15 -17.04 2.57
N GLY A 209 14.60 -16.64 1.37
CA GLY A 209 13.97 -17.03 0.10
C GLY A 209 12.85 -16.09 -0.38
N GLY A 210 12.62 -14.97 0.30
CA GLY A 210 11.58 -13.97 -0.03
C GLY A 210 12.02 -12.89 -1.03
N LYS A 211 13.10 -13.09 -1.79
CA LYS A 211 13.66 -12.10 -2.74
C LYS A 211 12.65 -11.57 -3.75
N SER A 212 11.66 -12.37 -4.11
CA SER A 212 10.62 -12.01 -5.08
C SER A 212 9.46 -11.20 -4.49
N ILE A 213 9.41 -10.98 -3.18
CA ILE A 213 8.35 -10.22 -2.50
C ILE A 213 8.67 -8.73 -2.59
N ASP A 214 7.73 -7.90 -3.03
CA ASP A 214 7.88 -6.44 -3.06
C ASP A 214 7.52 -5.84 -1.69
N ILE A 215 8.30 -4.86 -1.23
CA ILE A 215 8.08 -4.17 0.05
C ILE A 215 7.38 -2.83 -0.20
N ILE A 216 6.26 -2.63 0.49
CA ILE A 216 5.49 -1.37 0.52
C ILE A 216 5.71 -0.72 1.88
N ALA A 217 6.44 0.40 1.92
CA ALA A 217 6.69 1.13 3.15
C ALA A 217 5.43 1.90 3.59
N LYS A 218 4.92 1.66 4.79
CA LYS A 218 3.81 2.43 5.35
C LYS A 218 4.35 3.68 6.02
N ILE A 219 3.90 4.83 5.53
CA ILE A 219 4.29 6.15 6.04
C ILE A 219 3.24 6.57 7.06
N GLU A 220 3.58 6.43 8.33
CA GLU A 220 2.71 6.54 9.50
C GLU A 220 3.21 7.55 10.53
N ASN A 221 4.38 8.15 10.30
CA ASN A 221 5.01 9.11 11.22
C ASN A 221 5.76 10.22 10.48
N ARG A 222 6.16 11.27 11.20
CA ARG A 222 6.88 12.43 10.65
C ARG A 222 8.21 12.03 10.00
N ALA A 223 8.98 11.15 10.64
CA ALA A 223 10.29 10.73 10.13
C ALA A 223 10.15 10.03 8.77
N GLY A 224 9.15 9.17 8.59
CA GLY A 224 8.85 8.54 7.30
C GLY A 224 8.49 9.54 6.20
N VAL A 225 7.80 10.63 6.55
CA VAL A 225 7.51 11.73 5.62
C VAL A 225 8.79 12.46 5.23
N ASP A 226 9.62 12.81 6.19
CA ASP A 226 10.84 13.60 5.97
C ASP A 226 11.89 12.80 5.20
N ASN A 227 11.99 11.48 5.44
CA ASN A 227 12.93 10.56 4.79
C ASN A 227 12.38 9.89 3.53
N ILE A 228 11.29 10.38 2.95
CA ILE A 228 10.59 9.70 1.85
C ILE A 228 11.48 9.42 0.63
N GLU A 229 12.43 10.28 0.30
CA GLU A 229 13.32 10.08 -0.85
C GLU A 229 14.24 8.87 -0.63
N GLU A 230 14.82 8.76 0.56
CA GLU A 230 15.71 7.66 0.93
C GLU A 230 14.93 6.33 1.02
N ILE A 231 13.77 6.35 1.66
CA ILE A 231 12.86 5.20 1.71
C ILE A 231 12.50 4.73 0.30
N CYS A 232 12.16 5.65 -0.60
CA CYS A 232 11.82 5.32 -1.98
C CYS A 232 12.99 4.75 -2.79
N LYS A 233 14.26 4.93 -2.41
CA LYS A 233 15.39 4.28 -3.10
C LYS A 233 15.35 2.76 -2.91
N VAL A 234 14.93 2.29 -1.75
CA VAL A 234 15.01 0.88 -1.33
C VAL A 234 13.65 0.16 -1.30
N ALA A 235 12.54 0.86 -1.10
CA ALA A 235 11.18 0.30 -1.15
C ALA A 235 10.66 0.13 -2.58
N ASP A 236 9.72 -0.80 -2.81
CA ASP A 236 9.03 -1.01 -4.10
C ASP A 236 7.79 -0.14 -4.28
N GLY A 237 7.30 0.44 -3.20
CA GLY A 237 6.19 1.37 -3.13
C GLY A 237 6.00 1.90 -1.72
N ILE A 238 5.03 2.78 -1.56
CA ILE A 238 4.62 3.28 -0.24
C ILE A 238 3.11 3.18 -0.05
N MET A 239 2.70 3.22 1.22
CA MET A 239 1.31 3.39 1.63
C MET A 239 1.21 4.63 2.53
N VAL A 240 0.37 5.58 2.15
CA VAL A 240 -0.01 6.72 3.00
C VAL A 240 -1.13 6.22 3.92
N ALA A 241 -0.77 5.80 5.13
CA ALA A 241 -1.68 5.24 6.12
C ALA A 241 -2.23 6.38 7.00
N ARG A 242 -3.29 7.04 6.52
CA ARG A 242 -3.78 8.32 7.05
C ARG A 242 -4.26 8.24 8.49
N GLY A 243 -4.84 7.11 8.90
CA GLY A 243 -5.29 6.89 10.27
C GLY A 243 -4.16 7.05 11.29
N ASP A 244 -3.08 6.26 11.12
CA ASP A 244 -1.93 6.28 12.01
C ASP A 244 -1.13 7.58 11.85
N LEU A 245 -0.93 8.04 10.61
CA LEU A 245 -0.23 9.30 10.33
C LEU A 245 -0.93 10.50 10.99
N GLY A 246 -2.28 10.55 10.97
CA GLY A 246 -3.05 11.64 11.57
C GLY A 246 -3.03 11.66 13.10
N VAL A 247 -2.55 10.57 13.74
CA VAL A 247 -2.27 10.54 15.18
C VAL A 247 -0.88 11.10 15.48
N GLU A 248 0.09 10.79 14.62
CA GLU A 248 1.51 11.14 14.78
C GLU A 248 1.85 12.58 14.36
N ILE A 249 1.05 13.18 13.49
CA ILE A 249 1.23 14.56 13.02
C ILE A 249 -0.07 15.36 13.20
N PRO A 250 -0.02 16.71 13.20
CA PRO A 250 -1.24 17.51 13.20
C PRO A 250 -2.16 17.11 12.04
N PHE A 251 -3.39 16.72 12.34
CA PHE A 251 -4.33 16.18 11.34
C PHE A 251 -4.59 17.15 10.17
N VAL A 252 -4.45 18.45 10.39
CA VAL A 252 -4.58 19.48 9.34
C VAL A 252 -3.48 19.40 8.26
N GLU A 253 -2.34 18.77 8.55
CA GLU A 253 -1.25 18.59 7.61
C GLU A 253 -1.44 17.36 6.70
N VAL A 254 -2.22 16.36 7.13
CA VAL A 254 -2.38 15.07 6.43
C VAL A 254 -2.74 15.24 4.95
N PRO A 255 -3.72 16.09 4.54
CA PRO A 255 -4.05 16.25 3.13
C PRO A 255 -2.89 16.80 2.27
N THR A 256 -2.11 17.73 2.82
CA THR A 256 -0.96 18.31 2.13
C THR A 256 0.17 17.29 1.98
N ILE A 257 0.44 16.54 3.05
CA ILE A 257 1.44 15.47 3.05
C ILE A 257 1.04 14.35 2.09
N GLN A 258 -0.23 13.94 2.07
CA GLN A 258 -0.73 12.96 1.10
C GLN A 258 -0.40 13.38 -0.34
N LYS A 259 -0.74 14.61 -0.72
CA LYS A 259 -0.45 15.15 -2.07
C LYS A 259 1.04 15.17 -2.38
N TYR A 260 1.85 15.59 -1.42
CA TYR A 260 3.32 15.60 -1.52
C TYR A 260 3.87 14.18 -1.77
N LEU A 261 3.49 13.22 -0.93
CA LEU A 261 3.95 11.83 -1.02
C LEU A 261 3.52 11.18 -2.35
N ILE A 262 2.26 11.35 -2.77
CA ILE A 262 1.75 10.81 -4.03
C ILE A 262 2.55 11.35 -5.21
N LYS A 263 2.71 12.68 -5.29
CA LYS A 263 3.48 13.33 -6.35
C LYS A 263 4.94 12.84 -6.38
N LYS A 264 5.58 12.79 -5.21
CA LYS A 264 6.99 12.39 -5.08
C LYS A 264 7.19 10.94 -5.54
N CYS A 265 6.41 10.02 -5.01
CA CYS A 265 6.54 8.59 -5.33
C CYS A 265 6.26 8.31 -6.82
N ARG A 266 5.25 8.95 -7.39
CA ARG A 266 4.98 8.86 -8.83
C ARG A 266 6.18 9.28 -9.67
N LEU A 267 6.79 10.44 -9.37
CA LEU A 267 7.98 10.92 -10.09
C LEU A 267 9.18 9.99 -9.93
N LEU A 268 9.27 9.29 -8.80
CA LEU A 268 10.30 8.28 -8.53
C LEU A 268 10.01 6.91 -9.14
N GLY A 269 8.83 6.71 -9.75
CA GLY A 269 8.40 5.43 -10.33
C GLY A 269 8.01 4.37 -9.31
N LYS A 270 7.60 4.81 -8.11
CA LYS A 270 7.13 3.93 -7.04
C LYS A 270 5.61 3.87 -7.01
N ARG A 271 5.07 2.70 -6.62
CA ARG A 271 3.64 2.57 -6.35
C ARG A 271 3.29 3.39 -5.12
N VAL A 272 2.15 4.04 -5.14
CA VAL A 272 1.63 4.77 -3.97
C VAL A 272 0.19 4.36 -3.71
N ILE A 273 -0.08 3.96 -2.48
CA ILE A 273 -1.37 3.51 -1.99
C ILE A 273 -1.90 4.56 -1.03
N THR A 274 -3.12 5.05 -1.25
CA THR A 274 -3.83 5.89 -0.27
C THR A 274 -4.76 4.99 0.53
N ALA A 275 -4.60 5.00 1.85
CA ALA A 275 -5.20 4.01 2.74
C ALA A 275 -5.88 4.65 3.94
N THR A 276 -6.83 3.91 4.52
CA THR A 276 -7.62 4.20 5.72
C THR A 276 -8.62 5.35 5.56
N GLU A 277 -9.77 5.24 6.21
CA GLU A 277 -10.83 6.25 6.25
C GLU A 277 -11.29 6.72 4.86
N MET A 278 -11.35 5.79 3.88
CA MET A 278 -11.73 6.13 2.51
C MET A 278 -13.26 6.16 2.33
N LEU A 279 -13.94 5.07 2.75
CA LEU A 279 -15.39 4.92 2.72
C LEU A 279 -15.90 4.41 4.07
N GLU A 280 -15.37 4.92 5.16
CA GLU A 280 -15.54 4.43 6.54
C GLU A 280 -17.02 4.29 6.94
N SER A 281 -17.88 5.22 6.48
CA SER A 281 -19.33 5.14 6.75
C SER A 281 -19.97 3.88 6.16
N MET A 282 -19.37 3.29 5.13
CA MET A 282 -19.86 2.05 4.50
C MET A 282 -19.63 0.78 5.34
N ILE A 283 -18.92 0.87 6.43
CA ILE A 283 -18.93 -0.20 7.46
C ILE A 283 -20.38 -0.47 7.89
N ASN A 284 -21.19 0.57 8.06
CA ASN A 284 -22.56 0.46 8.54
C ASN A 284 -23.64 0.90 7.55
N ASN A 285 -23.29 1.61 6.49
CA ASN A 285 -24.23 2.17 5.52
C ASN A 285 -24.00 1.61 4.11
N PRO A 286 -25.05 1.37 3.31
CA PRO A 286 -24.92 0.81 1.97
C PRO A 286 -24.40 1.82 0.93
N ARG A 287 -24.19 3.07 1.29
CA ARG A 287 -23.69 4.16 0.43
C ARG A 287 -22.74 5.05 1.21
N PRO A 288 -21.69 5.57 0.55
CA PRO A 288 -20.77 6.50 1.18
C PRO A 288 -21.39 7.90 1.33
N THR A 289 -20.80 8.70 2.20
CA THR A 289 -21.09 10.14 2.29
C THR A 289 -20.52 10.89 1.08
N ARG A 290 -21.00 12.12 0.86
CA ARG A 290 -20.45 12.99 -0.20
C ARG A 290 -19.00 13.39 0.07
N ALA A 291 -18.62 13.55 1.33
CA ALA A 291 -17.25 13.85 1.75
C ALA A 291 -16.29 12.70 1.38
N GLU A 292 -16.68 11.45 1.65
CA GLU A 292 -15.91 10.27 1.31
C GLU A 292 -15.78 10.10 -0.22
N ILE A 293 -16.86 10.33 -0.98
CA ILE A 293 -16.78 10.33 -2.45
C ILE A 293 -15.75 11.36 -2.93
N SER A 294 -15.75 12.57 -2.35
CA SER A 294 -14.80 13.61 -2.69
C SER A 294 -13.37 13.23 -2.29
N ASP A 295 -13.17 12.55 -1.17
CA ASP A 295 -11.87 12.11 -0.70
C ASP A 295 -11.27 11.03 -1.62
N VAL A 296 -12.04 10.00 -2.00
CA VAL A 296 -11.62 9.01 -2.99
C VAL A 296 -11.27 9.68 -4.32
N ALA A 297 -12.12 10.58 -4.80
CA ALA A 297 -11.87 11.31 -6.04
C ALA A 297 -10.58 12.14 -5.95
N ASN A 298 -10.31 12.82 -4.83
CA ASN A 298 -9.08 13.57 -4.62
C ASN A 298 -7.84 12.67 -4.65
N ALA A 299 -7.87 11.49 -4.01
CA ALA A 299 -6.76 10.52 -4.07
C ALA A 299 -6.48 10.08 -5.51
N VAL A 300 -7.50 9.92 -6.35
CA VAL A 300 -7.38 9.59 -7.78
C VAL A 300 -6.81 10.77 -8.56
N TYR A 301 -7.32 12.01 -8.36
CA TYR A 301 -6.79 13.23 -8.99
C TYR A 301 -5.34 13.49 -8.63
N ASP A 302 -4.93 13.22 -7.39
CA ASP A 302 -3.55 13.34 -6.92
C ASP A 302 -2.60 12.35 -7.62
N GLY A 303 -3.15 11.24 -8.17
CA GLY A 303 -2.42 10.24 -8.94
C GLY A 303 -2.00 9.02 -8.15
N SER A 304 -2.75 8.62 -7.11
CA SER A 304 -2.56 7.36 -6.39
C SER A 304 -2.51 6.17 -7.35
N SER A 305 -1.62 5.22 -7.10
CA SER A 305 -1.59 3.97 -7.88
C SER A 305 -2.73 3.06 -7.48
N ALA A 306 -3.07 3.07 -6.19
CA ALA A 306 -4.17 2.32 -5.62
C ALA A 306 -4.80 3.07 -4.45
N VAL A 307 -6.05 2.71 -4.16
CA VAL A 307 -6.80 3.09 -2.96
C VAL A 307 -7.17 1.83 -2.17
N MET A 308 -7.29 1.93 -0.85
CA MET A 308 -7.47 0.77 0.01
C MET A 308 -8.73 0.88 0.86
N LEU A 309 -9.47 -0.21 0.95
CA LEU A 309 -10.56 -0.44 1.90
C LEU A 309 -10.07 -1.28 3.07
N SER A 310 -10.36 -0.87 4.28
CA SER A 310 -9.95 -1.50 5.54
C SER A 310 -11.14 -2.16 6.23
N GLY A 311 -11.74 -1.50 7.20
CA GLY A 311 -12.90 -1.96 7.95
C GLY A 311 -14.13 -2.20 7.07
N GLU A 312 -14.28 -1.42 6.00
CA GLU A 312 -15.38 -1.47 5.04
C GLU A 312 -15.55 -2.87 4.43
N THR A 313 -14.43 -3.56 4.15
CA THR A 313 -14.43 -4.91 3.57
C THR A 313 -14.15 -6.00 4.61
N ALA A 314 -13.36 -5.70 5.66
CA ALA A 314 -12.98 -6.70 6.65
C ALA A 314 -14.09 -7.04 7.64
N ALA A 315 -14.84 -6.05 8.10
CA ALA A 315 -15.84 -6.18 9.18
C ALA A 315 -17.18 -5.50 8.85
N GLY A 316 -17.24 -4.72 7.76
CA GLY A 316 -18.41 -3.96 7.37
C GLY A 316 -19.57 -4.83 6.91
N LYS A 317 -20.79 -4.29 6.95
CA LYS A 317 -22.01 -4.94 6.51
C LYS A 317 -22.14 -5.00 4.98
N TYR A 318 -21.36 -4.18 4.26
CA TYR A 318 -21.52 -3.95 2.81
C TYR A 318 -20.18 -4.08 2.05
N PRO A 319 -19.43 -5.21 2.19
CA PRO A 319 -18.09 -5.34 1.60
C PRO A 319 -18.09 -5.25 0.06
N VAL A 320 -19.05 -5.87 -0.61
CA VAL A 320 -19.15 -5.86 -2.08
C VAL A 320 -19.52 -4.47 -2.59
N GLU A 321 -20.50 -3.83 -1.96
CA GLU A 321 -20.97 -2.48 -2.29
C GLU A 321 -19.85 -1.44 -2.08
N SER A 322 -19.00 -1.62 -1.07
CA SER A 322 -17.84 -0.76 -0.81
C SER A 322 -16.83 -0.84 -1.96
N VAL A 323 -16.50 -2.04 -2.43
CA VAL A 323 -15.61 -2.23 -3.59
C VAL A 323 -16.24 -1.63 -4.85
N LYS A 324 -17.53 -1.85 -5.07
CA LYS A 324 -18.26 -1.32 -6.22
C LYS A 324 -18.28 0.21 -6.21
N SER A 325 -18.63 0.83 -5.08
CA SER A 325 -18.64 2.29 -4.93
C SER A 325 -17.25 2.88 -5.16
N MET A 326 -16.20 2.30 -4.57
CA MET A 326 -14.81 2.72 -4.80
C MET A 326 -14.43 2.63 -6.28
N SER A 327 -14.82 1.55 -6.94
CA SER A 327 -14.54 1.32 -8.36
C SER A 327 -15.26 2.35 -9.25
N GLU A 328 -16.53 2.62 -8.99
CA GLU A 328 -17.33 3.59 -9.74
C GLU A 328 -16.80 5.02 -9.57
N ILE A 329 -16.46 5.43 -8.33
CA ILE A 329 -15.89 6.75 -8.06
C ILE A 329 -14.56 6.90 -8.80
N ALA A 330 -13.66 5.93 -8.68
CA ALA A 330 -12.36 5.99 -9.34
C ALA A 330 -12.50 6.05 -10.88
N GLU A 331 -13.33 5.19 -11.47
CA GLU A 331 -13.54 5.17 -12.93
C GLU A 331 -14.18 6.47 -13.44
N PHE A 332 -15.15 7.03 -12.71
CA PHE A 332 -15.78 8.29 -13.10
C PHE A 332 -14.79 9.46 -13.01
N THR A 333 -14.03 9.52 -11.92
CA THR A 333 -13.00 10.56 -11.71
C THR A 333 -11.95 10.54 -12.80
N GLU A 334 -11.46 9.35 -13.18
CA GLU A 334 -10.45 9.17 -14.23
C GLU A 334 -10.88 9.71 -15.60
N ARG A 335 -12.19 9.68 -15.91
CA ARG A 335 -12.74 10.25 -17.16
C ARG A 335 -12.63 11.79 -17.21
N GLY A 336 -12.58 12.43 -16.03
CA GLY A 336 -12.42 13.89 -15.90
C GLY A 336 -10.96 14.36 -15.90
N ILE A 337 -9.97 13.45 -15.95
CA ILE A 337 -8.55 13.80 -15.94
C ILE A 337 -8.01 13.88 -17.37
N ASP A 338 -7.46 15.01 -17.74
CA ASP A 338 -6.69 15.15 -18.99
C ASP A 338 -5.27 14.58 -18.80
N TYR A 339 -5.16 13.26 -18.93
CA TYR A 339 -3.89 12.56 -18.82
C TYR A 339 -2.88 12.95 -19.91
N LYS A 340 -3.35 13.43 -21.08
CA LYS A 340 -2.47 13.91 -22.14
C LYS A 340 -1.77 15.20 -21.71
N GLN A 341 -2.54 16.17 -21.26
CA GLN A 341 -2.00 17.43 -20.72
C GLN A 341 -1.11 17.15 -19.51
N PHE A 342 -1.54 16.25 -18.63
CA PHE A 342 -0.77 15.83 -17.47
C PHE A 342 0.60 15.25 -17.87
N PHE A 343 0.67 14.35 -18.85
CA PHE A 343 1.91 13.78 -19.36
C PHE A 343 2.81 14.85 -19.96
N LEU A 344 2.27 15.72 -20.80
CA LEU A 344 3.01 16.77 -21.52
C LEU A 344 3.54 17.88 -20.59
N SER A 345 2.81 18.21 -19.52
CA SER A 345 3.19 19.28 -18.57
C SER A 345 4.07 18.81 -17.42
N THR A 346 4.24 17.48 -17.23
CA THR A 346 5.07 16.94 -16.15
C THR A 346 6.52 16.86 -16.56
N GLU A 347 7.40 17.53 -15.84
CA GLU A 347 8.84 17.39 -16.00
C GLU A 347 9.32 16.09 -15.37
N PHE A 348 9.64 15.10 -16.19
CA PHE A 348 10.15 13.80 -15.76
C PHE A 348 11.68 13.78 -15.78
N ARG A 349 12.28 13.43 -14.66
CA ARG A 349 13.71 13.17 -14.62
C ARG A 349 14.00 11.77 -15.14
N ILE A 350 14.72 11.68 -16.26
CA ILE A 350 15.20 10.44 -16.85
C ILE A 350 16.54 10.08 -16.20
N ARG A 351 16.63 8.92 -15.56
CA ARG A 351 17.78 8.53 -14.73
C ARG A 351 18.61 7.39 -15.32
N ASN A 352 17.96 6.54 -16.12
CA ASN A 352 18.56 5.34 -16.69
C ASN A 352 17.88 4.94 -18.01
N ASN A 353 18.39 3.89 -18.64
CA ASN A 353 17.90 3.43 -19.94
C ASN A 353 16.41 2.98 -19.89
N ILE A 354 15.99 2.34 -18.81
CA ILE A 354 14.59 1.88 -18.66
C ILE A 354 13.67 3.09 -18.60
N ASP A 355 14.06 4.15 -17.87
CA ASP A 355 13.32 5.41 -17.83
C ASP A 355 13.19 6.01 -19.23
N ALA A 356 14.31 6.07 -19.98
CA ALA A 356 14.34 6.66 -21.33
C ALA A 356 13.44 5.89 -22.29
N VAL A 357 13.54 4.56 -22.34
CA VAL A 357 12.72 3.71 -23.20
C VAL A 357 11.25 3.83 -22.79
N SER A 358 10.93 3.78 -21.50
CA SER A 358 9.55 3.86 -21.02
C SER A 358 8.90 5.22 -21.32
N HIS A 359 9.67 6.32 -21.21
CA HIS A 359 9.20 7.68 -21.57
C HIS A 359 8.97 7.79 -23.08
N ALA A 360 9.95 7.34 -23.90
CA ALA A 360 9.83 7.33 -25.36
C ALA A 360 8.63 6.49 -25.83
N THR A 361 8.37 5.36 -25.18
CA THR A 361 7.18 4.51 -25.44
C THR A 361 5.88 5.29 -25.20
N CYS A 362 5.78 6.01 -24.09
CA CYS A 362 4.61 6.85 -23.80
C CYS A 362 4.47 8.02 -24.79
N ALA A 363 5.57 8.71 -25.11
CA ALA A 363 5.57 9.81 -26.08
C ALA A 363 5.11 9.33 -27.47
N MET A 364 5.70 8.23 -27.97
CA MET A 364 5.29 7.63 -29.25
C MET A 364 3.78 7.27 -29.24
N ALA A 365 3.28 6.69 -28.15
CA ALA A 365 1.88 6.31 -28.04
C ALA A 365 0.94 7.54 -28.06
N VAL A 366 1.34 8.63 -27.43
CA VAL A 366 0.58 9.91 -27.43
C VAL A 366 0.61 10.56 -28.82
N ASP A 367 1.78 10.66 -29.44
CA ASP A 367 1.97 11.33 -30.73
C ASP A 367 1.25 10.60 -31.88
N THR A 368 1.20 9.27 -31.82
CA THR A 368 0.56 8.43 -32.86
C THR A 368 -0.91 8.11 -32.54
N ASN A 369 -1.46 8.64 -31.45
CA ASN A 369 -2.81 8.31 -30.95
C ASN A 369 -3.03 6.78 -30.83
N ALA A 370 -2.03 6.05 -30.32
CA ALA A 370 -2.09 4.62 -30.16
C ALA A 370 -3.23 4.20 -29.22
N LYS A 371 -3.89 3.08 -29.53
CA LYS A 371 -4.98 2.53 -28.71
C LYS A 371 -4.50 1.87 -27.43
N CYS A 372 -3.29 1.29 -27.47
CA CYS A 372 -2.66 0.72 -26.29
C CYS A 372 -1.14 0.65 -26.46
N ILE A 373 -0.47 0.52 -25.33
CA ILE A 373 0.93 0.13 -25.22
C ILE A 373 0.97 -1.32 -24.75
N VAL A 374 1.77 -2.18 -25.41
CA VAL A 374 2.03 -3.53 -24.90
C VAL A 374 3.48 -3.61 -24.45
N VAL A 375 3.68 -4.14 -23.27
CA VAL A 375 5.00 -4.23 -22.62
C VAL A 375 5.29 -5.67 -22.25
N ALA A 376 6.24 -6.32 -22.94
CA ALA A 376 6.78 -7.59 -22.50
C ALA A 376 7.87 -7.37 -21.45
N SER A 377 7.70 -7.97 -20.27
CA SER A 377 8.64 -7.82 -19.17
C SER A 377 8.60 -9.04 -18.24
N MET A 378 9.72 -9.73 -18.07
CA MET A 378 9.81 -10.90 -17.18
C MET A 378 9.46 -10.58 -15.73
N SER A 379 10.01 -9.50 -15.18
CA SER A 379 9.78 -9.08 -13.79
C SER A 379 8.62 -8.10 -13.63
N GLY A 380 8.02 -7.61 -14.72
CA GLY A 380 7.02 -6.55 -14.71
C GLY A 380 7.61 -5.14 -14.50
N GLN A 381 8.93 -5.00 -14.35
CA GLN A 381 9.55 -3.71 -14.04
C GLN A 381 9.29 -2.67 -15.14
N THR A 382 9.45 -3.01 -16.41
CA THR A 382 9.22 -2.08 -17.52
C THR A 382 7.76 -1.61 -17.56
N ALA A 383 6.79 -2.50 -17.40
CA ALA A 383 5.37 -2.14 -17.36
C ALA A 383 5.07 -1.16 -16.19
N ARG A 384 5.70 -1.38 -15.02
CA ARG A 384 5.63 -0.45 -13.89
C ARG A 384 6.26 0.91 -14.24
N MET A 385 7.39 0.93 -14.94
CA MET A 385 8.05 2.17 -15.34
C MET A 385 7.26 2.94 -16.41
N VAL A 386 6.63 2.27 -17.36
CA VAL A 386 5.68 2.90 -18.30
C VAL A 386 4.48 3.50 -17.54
N SER A 387 3.93 2.74 -16.57
CA SER A 387 2.81 3.18 -15.73
C SER A 387 3.08 4.49 -14.97
N ARG A 388 4.33 4.76 -14.55
CA ARG A 388 4.66 5.96 -13.77
C ARG A 388 4.38 7.27 -14.49
N PHE A 389 4.44 7.25 -15.82
CA PHE A 389 4.27 8.44 -16.64
C PHE A 389 2.80 8.88 -16.75
N ARG A 390 1.85 8.02 -16.33
CA ARG A 390 0.41 8.32 -16.35
C ARG A 390 -0.06 8.80 -17.73
N CYS A 391 0.49 8.24 -18.81
CA CYS A 391 0.04 8.60 -20.13
C CYS A 391 -1.43 8.18 -20.36
N PRO A 392 -2.17 8.83 -21.28
CA PRO A 392 -3.59 8.56 -21.50
C PRO A 392 -3.86 7.15 -22.03
N VAL A 393 -2.86 6.54 -22.66
CA VAL A 393 -2.96 5.25 -23.36
C VAL A 393 -2.97 4.09 -22.38
N ASP A 394 -3.81 3.10 -22.61
CA ASP A 394 -3.89 1.90 -21.75
C ASP A 394 -2.65 1.01 -21.93
N ILE A 395 -2.22 0.39 -20.84
CA ILE A 395 -1.00 -0.43 -20.80
C ILE A 395 -1.39 -1.89 -20.60
N ILE A 396 -0.91 -2.76 -21.48
CA ILE A 396 -0.98 -4.21 -21.35
C ILE A 396 0.41 -4.69 -20.94
N GLY A 397 0.51 -5.30 -19.74
CA GLY A 397 1.77 -5.84 -19.24
C GLY A 397 1.83 -7.36 -19.39
N MET A 398 2.60 -7.86 -20.35
CA MET A 398 2.80 -9.29 -20.59
C MET A 398 4.00 -9.80 -19.81
N THR A 399 3.85 -10.94 -19.16
CA THR A 399 4.93 -11.63 -18.43
C THR A 399 4.73 -13.13 -18.43
N ILE A 400 5.84 -13.87 -18.35
CA ILE A 400 5.85 -15.33 -18.20
C ILE A 400 5.84 -15.79 -16.74
N SER A 401 6.01 -14.85 -15.79
CA SER A 401 6.04 -15.13 -14.36
C SER A 401 4.68 -14.88 -13.75
N GLU A 402 4.06 -15.91 -13.20
CA GLU A 402 2.79 -15.76 -12.45
C GLU A 402 2.91 -14.74 -11.31
N LYS A 403 4.02 -14.75 -10.58
CA LYS A 403 4.24 -13.79 -9.49
C LYS A 403 4.33 -12.35 -10.01
N ALA A 404 5.03 -12.11 -11.12
CA ALA A 404 5.08 -10.80 -11.76
C ALA A 404 3.70 -10.40 -12.32
N TRP A 405 2.95 -11.35 -12.89
CA TRP A 405 1.57 -11.15 -13.35
C TRP A 405 0.67 -10.65 -12.23
N ARG A 406 0.71 -11.29 -11.06
CA ARG A 406 -0.04 -10.85 -9.87
C ARG A 406 0.45 -9.50 -9.33
N LYS A 407 1.77 -9.28 -9.28
CA LYS A 407 2.35 -7.99 -8.82
C LYS A 407 1.98 -6.81 -9.72
N LEU A 408 1.87 -7.02 -11.02
CA LEU A 408 1.45 -5.99 -11.97
C LEU A 408 0.02 -5.51 -11.72
N ASN A 409 -0.81 -6.31 -11.06
CA ASN A 409 -2.16 -5.92 -10.70
C ASN A 409 -2.24 -4.77 -9.66
N LEU A 410 -1.12 -4.41 -9.04
CA LEU A 410 -0.98 -3.19 -8.21
C LEU A 410 -0.37 -2.01 -8.99
N SER A 411 -0.13 -2.12 -10.28
CA SER A 411 0.43 -1.05 -11.10
C SER A 411 -0.67 -0.27 -11.81
N TRP A 412 -0.68 1.06 -11.64
CA TRP A 412 -1.69 1.94 -12.23
C TRP A 412 -1.79 1.77 -13.73
N GLY A 413 -3.01 1.65 -14.25
CA GLY A 413 -3.29 1.58 -15.69
C GLY A 413 -2.81 0.31 -16.39
N VAL A 414 -2.15 -0.61 -15.69
CA VAL A 414 -1.65 -1.86 -16.28
C VAL A 414 -2.73 -2.94 -16.24
N THR A 415 -3.00 -3.56 -17.38
CA THR A 415 -3.74 -4.82 -17.50
C THR A 415 -2.73 -5.94 -17.64
N PRO A 416 -2.51 -6.75 -16.60
CA PRO A 416 -1.50 -7.82 -16.66
C PRO A 416 -2.03 -9.03 -17.43
N ILE A 417 -1.15 -9.62 -18.25
CA ILE A 417 -1.42 -10.86 -19.00
C ILE A 417 -0.30 -11.86 -18.73
N LEU A 418 -0.67 -13.09 -18.41
CA LEU A 418 0.25 -14.20 -18.33
C LEU A 418 0.46 -14.73 -19.76
N SER A 419 1.70 -14.88 -20.16
CA SER A 419 2.12 -15.29 -21.50
C SER A 419 3.09 -16.47 -21.44
N GLU A 420 3.37 -17.04 -22.58
CA GLU A 420 4.40 -18.05 -22.76
C GLU A 420 5.77 -17.40 -23.10
N GLU A 421 6.84 -18.14 -22.98
CA GLU A 421 8.17 -17.73 -23.41
C GLU A 421 8.30 -17.85 -24.94
N PHE A 422 8.90 -16.85 -25.57
CA PHE A 422 9.11 -16.82 -27.03
C PHE A 422 10.58 -16.76 -27.36
N ASN A 423 11.00 -17.52 -28.42
CA ASN A 423 12.39 -17.68 -28.80
C ASN A 423 12.87 -16.65 -29.83
N SER A 424 11.99 -15.76 -30.32
CA SER A 424 12.38 -14.66 -31.21
C SER A 424 11.59 -13.38 -30.91
N VAL A 425 12.22 -12.25 -31.24
CA VAL A 425 11.64 -10.92 -31.08
C VAL A 425 10.43 -10.72 -31.98
N GLU A 426 10.50 -11.28 -33.21
CA GLU A 426 9.41 -11.20 -34.18
C GLU A 426 8.16 -11.91 -33.66
N VAL A 427 8.33 -13.11 -33.08
CA VAL A 427 7.25 -13.89 -32.49
C VAL A 427 6.71 -13.17 -31.27
N LEU A 428 7.58 -12.59 -30.42
CA LEU A 428 7.17 -11.80 -29.27
C LEU A 428 6.27 -10.64 -29.71
N PHE A 429 6.73 -9.78 -30.62
CA PHE A 429 5.93 -8.64 -31.09
C PHE A 429 4.64 -9.05 -31.82
N TYR A 430 4.67 -10.15 -32.55
CA TYR A 430 3.45 -10.70 -33.14
C TYR A 430 2.42 -11.12 -32.05
N ARG A 431 2.87 -11.77 -31.00
CA ARG A 431 2.00 -12.18 -29.88
C ARG A 431 1.52 -10.98 -29.06
N GLU A 432 2.36 -9.98 -28.82
CA GLU A 432 1.95 -8.71 -28.22
C GLU A 432 0.80 -8.07 -29.00
N LEU A 433 0.91 -8.04 -30.33
CA LEU A 433 -0.16 -7.51 -31.19
C LEU A 433 -1.45 -8.37 -31.12
N CYS A 434 -1.33 -9.69 -31.09
CA CYS A 434 -2.47 -10.59 -30.93
C CYS A 434 -3.21 -10.33 -29.61
N GLU A 435 -2.47 -10.19 -28.50
CA GLU A 435 -3.05 -9.87 -27.20
C GLU A 435 -3.67 -8.46 -27.17
N ALA A 436 -3.05 -7.47 -27.78
CA ALA A 436 -3.62 -6.15 -27.95
C ALA A 436 -4.97 -6.21 -28.69
N LYS A 437 -5.04 -6.94 -29.82
CA LYS A 437 -6.28 -7.14 -30.57
C LYS A 437 -7.36 -7.81 -29.71
N ARG A 438 -7.02 -8.84 -28.95
CA ARG A 438 -7.95 -9.55 -28.08
C ARG A 438 -8.53 -8.66 -26.97
N VAL A 439 -7.65 -7.92 -26.26
CA VAL A 439 -8.00 -7.12 -25.08
C VAL A 439 -8.72 -5.83 -25.47
N LYS A 440 -8.29 -5.16 -26.55
CA LYS A 440 -8.77 -3.83 -26.95
C LYS A 440 -9.75 -3.83 -28.10
N LYS A 441 -10.07 -4.99 -28.68
CA LYS A 441 -10.95 -5.12 -29.85
C LYS A 441 -10.53 -4.14 -30.97
N LEU A 442 -9.25 -4.16 -31.30
CA LEU A 442 -8.65 -3.23 -32.27
C LEU A 442 -9.21 -3.46 -33.68
N MET A 443 -9.31 -2.36 -34.43
CA MET A 443 -9.77 -2.33 -35.81
C MET A 443 -8.60 -2.06 -36.77
N PRO A 444 -8.72 -2.45 -38.07
CA PRO A 444 -7.74 -2.05 -39.07
C PRO A 444 -7.53 -0.54 -39.08
N GLY A 445 -6.27 -0.11 -39.11
CA GLY A 445 -5.86 1.28 -39.01
C GLY A 445 -5.54 1.77 -37.59
N ASP A 446 -5.87 1.02 -36.53
CA ASP A 446 -5.48 1.37 -35.17
C ASP A 446 -3.97 1.20 -34.93
N ASN A 447 -3.35 2.16 -34.25
CA ASN A 447 -1.94 2.09 -33.87
C ASN A 447 -1.76 1.46 -32.48
N VAL A 448 -0.69 0.66 -32.35
CA VAL A 448 -0.25 0.01 -31.11
C VAL A 448 1.25 0.23 -30.95
N VAL A 449 1.68 0.59 -29.75
CA VAL A 449 3.11 0.66 -29.41
C VAL A 449 3.50 -0.59 -28.64
N LEU A 450 4.48 -1.32 -29.16
CA LEU A 450 5.02 -2.55 -28.58
C LEU A 450 6.40 -2.25 -27.99
N THR A 451 6.71 -2.77 -26.81
CA THR A 451 8.02 -2.58 -26.19
C THR A 451 8.45 -3.81 -25.40
N GLY A 452 9.68 -4.21 -25.62
CA GLY A 452 10.27 -5.40 -24.99
C GLY A 452 11.79 -5.36 -25.03
N GLY A 453 12.40 -6.42 -24.56
CA GLY A 453 13.84 -6.65 -24.63
C GLY A 453 14.19 -7.90 -25.42
N LEU A 454 15.44 -8.01 -25.84
CA LEU A 454 15.98 -9.24 -26.38
C LEU A 454 15.87 -10.39 -25.37
N ILE A 455 15.54 -11.57 -25.86
CA ILE A 455 15.33 -12.79 -25.07
C ILE A 455 16.69 -13.36 -24.66
N ASN A 456 17.40 -12.70 -23.76
CA ASN A 456 18.68 -13.18 -23.24
C ASN A 456 18.59 -13.66 -21.77
N GLY A 457 17.37 -13.92 -21.28
CA GLY A 457 17.16 -14.47 -19.93
C GLY A 457 17.52 -13.54 -18.77
N GLN A 458 17.94 -12.30 -19.02
CA GLN A 458 18.26 -11.32 -17.97
C GLN A 458 17.14 -10.28 -17.83
N PRO A 459 16.54 -10.13 -16.61
CA PRO A 459 15.59 -9.08 -16.35
C PRO A 459 16.22 -7.68 -16.51
N GLY A 460 15.46 -6.72 -17.06
CA GLY A 460 15.89 -5.32 -17.15
C GLY A 460 16.45 -4.90 -18.51
N ASN A 461 16.39 -5.74 -19.52
CA ASN A 461 16.96 -5.48 -20.87
C ASN A 461 15.93 -4.92 -21.88
N THR A 462 14.91 -4.21 -21.44
CA THR A 462 13.97 -3.54 -22.38
C THR A 462 14.71 -2.45 -23.13
N ASN A 463 14.88 -2.63 -24.45
CA ASN A 463 15.69 -1.77 -25.31
C ASN A 463 15.09 -1.52 -26.69
N MET A 464 13.87 -2.02 -26.95
CA MET A 464 13.20 -1.89 -28.23
C MET A 464 11.81 -1.28 -28.08
N ILE A 465 11.45 -0.44 -29.04
CA ILE A 465 10.10 0.12 -29.22
C ILE A 465 9.72 -0.08 -30.68
N LYS A 466 8.49 -0.56 -30.92
CA LYS A 466 7.94 -0.72 -32.26
C LYS A 466 6.56 -0.10 -32.34
N LEU A 467 6.33 0.72 -33.34
CA LEU A 467 4.98 1.15 -33.74
C LEU A 467 4.43 0.15 -34.75
N GLU A 468 3.23 -0.33 -34.50
CA GLU A 468 2.53 -1.24 -35.40
C GLU A 468 1.12 -0.69 -35.72
N THR A 469 0.74 -0.73 -36.99
CA THR A 469 -0.64 -0.41 -37.40
C THR A 469 -1.37 -1.70 -37.71
N VAL A 470 -2.54 -1.89 -37.09
CA VAL A 470 -3.38 -3.08 -37.28
C VAL A 470 -3.84 -3.17 -38.75
N LYS A 471 -3.57 -4.30 -39.35
CA LYS A 471 -4.03 -4.64 -40.71
C LYS A 471 -5.36 -5.37 -40.65
#